data_77efd9a2621986d7466f5d2e0c823e1d
#
_entry.id   77efd9a2621986d7466f5d2e0c823e1d
#
_cell.length_a   1.000
_cell.length_b   1.000
_cell.length_c   1.000
_cell.angle_alpha   90.00
_cell.angle_beta   90.00
_cell.angle_gamma   90.00
#
_symmetry.space_group_name_H-M   'P 1'
#
loop_
_entity.id
_entity.type
_entity.pdbx_description
1 polymer ?
#
loop_
_entity_poly.entity_id
_entity_poly.type
_entity_poly.pdbx_seq_one_letter_code
_entity_poly.pdbx_strand_id
1 'polypeptide(L)'
;VSSDLTRFGIGVSYARSLDEFRAAITPRTRLIYVESPSNPLLRCVDLAGIGELGRRQGLVTVVDNTFATPVNQSPLQLGFDIVLHSGTKYLNGHSDMNCGAAIGLAELMRRIRETAMNLGGSLDAHACYQMERGLKTLALRMRQHNANATALAAFLQEHPAVAQVNYPGLPGHPDHAVASRQMRGFGGMLSFELRDPRQVNQVLCRFQVVTPALSLGGLESLICVPAQTSHVKLSATERASLGIRDGLMRVSVGIEAVEDLIGDFSSALEAGRRSATQKRRSSRPATVRK
;
A
#
# COMPACT_ATOMS: atom_id res chain seq x y z
N VAL A 1 -5.14 -15.07 -2.74
CA VAL A 1 -4.70 -15.45 -4.10
C VAL A 1 -4.11 -16.86 -4.10
N SER A 2 -3.07 -17.16 -3.29
CA SER A 2 -2.44 -18.50 -3.35
C SER A 2 -3.38 -19.65 -2.98
N SER A 3 -4.19 -19.50 -1.93
CA SER A 3 -5.19 -20.50 -1.53
C SER A 3 -6.24 -20.78 -2.60
N ASP A 4 -6.60 -19.76 -3.38
CA ASP A 4 -7.59 -19.92 -4.44
C ASP A 4 -6.97 -20.50 -5.70
N LEU A 5 -5.78 -20.05 -6.09
CA LEU A 5 -5.08 -20.57 -7.27
C LEU A 5 -4.72 -22.04 -7.14
N THR A 6 -4.36 -22.51 -5.95
CA THR A 6 -4.07 -23.93 -5.72
C THR A 6 -5.29 -24.85 -5.94
N ARG A 7 -6.51 -24.33 -5.70
CA ARG A 7 -7.76 -25.08 -6.02
C ARG A 7 -7.96 -25.30 -7.52
N PHE A 8 -7.31 -24.49 -8.35
CA PHE A 8 -7.30 -24.63 -9.82
C PHE A 8 -6.03 -25.35 -10.32
N GLY A 9 -5.25 -26.00 -9.43
CA GLY A 9 -4.02 -26.70 -9.79
C GLY A 9 -2.85 -25.80 -10.14
N ILE A 10 -2.91 -24.50 -9.80
CA ILE A 10 -1.86 -23.52 -10.08
C ILE A 10 -0.92 -23.44 -8.86
N GLY A 11 0.35 -23.81 -9.07
CA GLY A 11 1.40 -23.64 -8.07
C GLY A 11 1.83 -22.18 -7.94
N VAL A 12 2.11 -21.73 -6.71
CA VAL A 12 2.56 -20.36 -6.41
C VAL A 12 3.86 -20.43 -5.61
N SER A 13 4.87 -19.67 -6.05
CA SER A 13 6.10 -19.42 -5.31
C SER A 13 6.20 -17.93 -5.00
N TYR A 14 6.81 -17.58 -3.87
CA TYR A 14 6.97 -16.19 -3.44
C TYR A 14 8.42 -15.75 -3.60
N ALA A 15 8.61 -14.49 -4.01
CA ALA A 15 9.90 -13.84 -4.14
C ALA A 15 9.80 -12.37 -3.74
N ARG A 16 10.88 -11.79 -3.19
CA ARG A 16 10.93 -10.40 -2.69
C ARG A 16 12.00 -9.56 -3.39
N SER A 17 12.88 -10.19 -4.15
CA SER A 17 13.97 -9.54 -4.88
C SER A 17 14.09 -10.13 -6.27
N LEU A 18 14.76 -9.41 -7.18
CA LEU A 18 14.99 -9.89 -8.55
C LEU A 18 15.72 -11.25 -8.57
N ASP A 19 16.67 -11.47 -7.65
CA ASP A 19 17.41 -12.73 -7.57
C ASP A 19 16.53 -13.88 -7.06
N GLU A 20 15.65 -13.60 -6.10
CA GLU A 20 14.66 -14.58 -5.65
C GLU A 20 13.66 -14.93 -6.77
N PHE A 21 13.22 -13.95 -7.59
CA PHE A 21 12.39 -14.21 -8.77
C PHE A 21 13.12 -15.14 -9.75
N ARG A 22 14.40 -14.87 -10.06
CA ARG A 22 15.20 -15.75 -10.92
C ARG A 22 15.30 -17.18 -10.39
N ALA A 23 15.56 -17.32 -9.09
CA ALA A 23 15.69 -18.63 -8.44
C ALA A 23 14.37 -19.41 -8.38
N ALA A 24 13.22 -18.73 -8.33
CA ALA A 24 11.90 -19.35 -8.26
C ALA A 24 11.36 -19.84 -9.62
N ILE A 25 11.96 -19.43 -10.75
CA ILE A 25 11.51 -19.84 -12.08
C ILE A 25 11.84 -21.32 -12.32
N THR A 26 10.84 -22.05 -12.81
CA THR A 26 10.94 -23.46 -13.21
C THR A 26 10.39 -23.63 -14.64
N PRO A 27 10.59 -24.78 -15.30
CA PRO A 27 10.00 -25.06 -16.62
C PRO A 27 8.46 -25.00 -16.64
N ARG A 28 7.82 -25.07 -15.48
CA ARG A 28 6.37 -24.97 -15.32
C ARG A 28 5.89 -23.54 -15.07
N THR A 29 6.78 -22.60 -14.80
CA THR A 29 6.41 -21.19 -14.60
C THR A 29 5.83 -20.61 -15.89
N ARG A 30 4.76 -19.84 -15.76
CA ARG A 30 4.06 -19.20 -16.90
C ARG A 30 3.89 -17.70 -16.71
N LEU A 31 3.94 -17.23 -15.46
CA LEU A 31 3.62 -15.85 -15.13
C LEU A 31 4.43 -15.38 -13.93
N ILE A 32 4.86 -14.14 -13.98
CA ILE A 32 5.39 -13.38 -12.84
C ILE A 32 4.35 -12.33 -12.47
N TYR A 33 3.91 -12.32 -11.22
CA TYR A 33 3.01 -11.30 -10.68
C TYR A 33 3.71 -10.52 -9.58
N VAL A 34 3.64 -9.20 -9.65
CA VAL A 34 4.21 -8.31 -8.61
C VAL A 34 3.21 -7.25 -8.17
N GLU A 35 3.39 -6.77 -6.96
CA GLU A 35 2.74 -5.58 -6.41
C GLU A 35 3.84 -4.59 -6.00
N SER A 36 3.86 -3.40 -6.60
CA SER A 36 4.90 -2.40 -6.33
C SER A 36 4.36 -0.97 -6.50
N PRO A 37 4.36 -0.17 -5.41
CA PRO A 37 4.70 -0.49 -4.02
C PRO A 37 3.75 -1.50 -3.37
N SER A 38 4.27 -2.33 -2.44
CA SER A 38 3.49 -3.39 -1.80
C SER A 38 2.73 -2.93 -0.55
N ASN A 39 1.66 -3.64 -0.20
CA ASN A 39 0.86 -3.40 1.00
C ASN A 39 1.25 -4.39 2.12
N PRO A 40 1.57 -3.96 3.36
CA PRO A 40 1.48 -2.58 3.87
C PRO A 40 2.83 -1.85 3.97
N LEU A 41 3.96 -2.47 3.63
CA LEU A 41 5.30 -1.98 3.91
C LEU A 41 5.88 -1.09 2.80
N LEU A 42 5.13 -0.85 1.73
CA LEU A 42 5.50 0.00 0.60
C LEU A 42 6.84 -0.41 -0.07
N ARG A 43 7.18 -1.72 -0.02
CA ARG A 43 8.37 -2.24 -0.69
C ARG A 43 8.25 -2.07 -2.20
N CYS A 44 9.32 -1.65 -2.83
CA CYS A 44 9.40 -1.46 -4.27
C CYS A 44 10.42 -2.44 -4.86
N VAL A 45 10.01 -3.17 -5.89
CA VAL A 45 10.90 -4.07 -6.63
C VAL A 45 11.36 -3.42 -7.94
N ASP A 46 12.51 -3.83 -8.45
CA ASP A 46 13.02 -3.38 -9.75
C ASP A 46 12.16 -3.91 -10.90
N LEU A 47 11.20 -3.09 -11.33
CA LEU A 47 10.26 -3.47 -12.38
C LEU A 47 10.96 -3.66 -13.73
N ALA A 48 11.93 -2.83 -14.08
CA ALA A 48 12.66 -2.98 -15.32
C ALA A 48 13.41 -4.32 -15.37
N GLY A 49 14.08 -4.69 -14.26
CA GLY A 49 14.76 -5.98 -14.13
C GLY A 49 13.80 -7.18 -14.23
N ILE A 50 12.61 -7.07 -13.64
CA ILE A 50 11.57 -8.13 -13.71
C ILE A 50 10.97 -8.22 -15.10
N GLY A 51 10.66 -7.10 -15.76
CA GLY A 51 10.18 -7.07 -17.15
C GLY A 51 11.16 -7.73 -18.12
N GLU A 52 12.46 -7.41 -17.97
CA GLU A 52 13.52 -8.05 -18.76
C GLU A 52 13.66 -9.54 -18.46
N LEU A 53 13.54 -9.95 -17.18
CA LEU A 53 13.55 -11.35 -16.79
C LEU A 53 12.39 -12.11 -17.44
N GLY A 54 11.17 -11.58 -17.38
CA GLY A 54 9.98 -12.16 -18.01
C GLY A 54 10.17 -12.34 -19.52
N ARG A 55 10.63 -11.29 -20.20
CA ARG A 55 10.91 -11.31 -21.64
C ARG A 55 11.93 -12.40 -22.02
N ARG A 56 13.04 -12.51 -21.27
CA ARG A 56 14.10 -13.52 -21.54
C ARG A 56 13.62 -14.94 -21.31
N GLN A 57 12.71 -15.14 -20.38
CA GLN A 57 12.18 -16.47 -20.01
C GLN A 57 10.87 -16.81 -20.72
N GLY A 58 10.35 -15.93 -21.60
CA GLY A 58 9.07 -16.12 -22.29
C GLY A 58 7.89 -16.21 -21.33
N LEU A 59 7.92 -15.48 -20.20
CA LEU A 59 6.90 -15.45 -19.18
C LEU A 59 6.02 -14.21 -19.32
N VAL A 60 4.73 -14.32 -19.05
CA VAL A 60 3.86 -13.16 -18.94
C VAL A 60 4.14 -12.43 -17.63
N THR A 61 4.32 -11.12 -17.70
CA THR A 61 4.57 -10.27 -16.55
C THR A 61 3.35 -9.42 -16.23
N VAL A 62 2.93 -9.45 -14.96
CA VAL A 62 1.76 -8.73 -14.46
C VAL A 62 2.16 -7.91 -13.24
N VAL A 63 1.76 -6.65 -13.20
CA VAL A 63 1.97 -5.80 -12.03
C VAL A 63 0.66 -5.19 -11.55
N ASP A 64 0.41 -5.29 -10.25
CA ASP A 64 -0.58 -4.45 -9.58
C ASP A 64 0.05 -3.09 -9.29
N ASN A 65 -0.41 -2.08 -10.02
CA ASN A 65 0.08 -0.70 -9.96
C ASN A 65 -0.89 0.23 -9.20
N THR A 66 -1.76 -0.34 -8.38
CA THR A 66 -2.83 0.40 -7.68
C THR A 66 -2.29 1.56 -6.85
N PHE A 67 -1.22 1.34 -6.07
CA PHE A 67 -0.68 2.37 -5.17
C PHE A 67 0.06 3.50 -5.89
N ALA A 68 0.79 3.16 -6.94
CA ALA A 68 1.52 4.14 -7.73
C ALA A 68 0.60 4.93 -8.67
N THR A 69 -0.39 4.29 -9.27
CA THR A 69 -1.23 4.82 -10.37
C THR A 69 -0.43 5.08 -11.66
N PRO A 70 -1.07 5.27 -12.82
CA PRO A 70 -0.36 5.61 -14.05
C PRO A 70 0.28 7.00 -14.02
N VAL A 71 -0.10 7.85 -13.04
CA VAL A 71 0.51 9.18 -12.86
C VAL A 71 1.94 9.04 -12.35
N ASN A 72 2.17 8.18 -11.39
CA ASN A 72 3.48 8.03 -10.76
C ASN A 72 4.36 6.95 -11.41
N GLN A 73 3.78 5.89 -12.00
CA GLN A 73 4.53 4.76 -12.53
C GLN A 73 3.89 4.19 -13.80
N SER A 74 4.70 3.88 -14.79
CA SER A 74 4.26 3.38 -16.11
C SER A 74 4.91 2.02 -16.42
N PRO A 75 4.42 0.91 -15.84
CA PRO A 75 5.09 -0.39 -15.93
C PRO A 75 5.18 -0.98 -17.34
N LEU A 76 4.24 -0.66 -18.25
CA LEU A 76 4.34 -1.09 -19.65
C LEU A 76 5.63 -0.55 -20.31
N GLN A 77 6.08 0.66 -19.95
CA GLN A 77 7.33 1.23 -20.41
C GLN A 77 8.57 0.56 -19.80
N LEU A 78 8.37 -0.18 -18.70
CA LEU A 78 9.40 -0.96 -18.01
C LEU A 78 9.40 -2.44 -18.42
N GLY A 79 8.65 -2.79 -19.48
CA GLY A 79 8.66 -4.13 -20.08
C GLY A 79 7.63 -5.11 -19.51
N PHE A 80 6.63 -4.65 -18.75
CA PHE A 80 5.52 -5.49 -18.32
C PHE A 80 4.48 -5.67 -19.42
N ASP A 81 3.86 -6.85 -19.47
CA ASP A 81 2.81 -7.18 -20.44
C ASP A 81 1.43 -6.68 -19.99
N ILE A 82 1.16 -6.74 -18.68
CA ILE A 82 -0.13 -6.42 -18.09
C ILE A 82 0.06 -5.56 -16.84
N VAL A 83 -0.71 -4.48 -16.77
CA VAL A 83 -0.84 -3.62 -15.58
C VAL A 83 -2.25 -3.71 -15.05
N LEU A 84 -2.38 -4.04 -13.78
CA LEU A 84 -3.64 -4.09 -13.05
C LEU A 84 -3.79 -2.89 -12.13
N HIS A 85 -5.03 -2.47 -11.95
CA HIS A 85 -5.41 -1.48 -10.95
C HIS A 85 -6.71 -1.91 -10.27
N SER A 86 -6.75 -1.82 -8.96
CA SER A 86 -8.03 -1.67 -8.27
C SER A 86 -8.57 -0.27 -8.59
N GLY A 87 -9.50 -0.20 -9.54
CA GLY A 87 -10.12 1.06 -9.93
C GLY A 87 -10.96 1.69 -8.81
N THR A 88 -11.43 0.86 -7.87
CA THR A 88 -12.06 1.25 -6.59
C THR A 88 -11.25 2.30 -5.82
N LYS A 89 -9.90 2.30 -6.00
CA LYS A 89 -8.96 3.13 -5.26
C LYS A 89 -8.74 4.48 -5.98
N TYR A 90 -7.49 4.88 -6.15
CA TYR A 90 -7.11 6.17 -6.73
C TYR A 90 -7.72 6.47 -8.11
N LEU A 91 -7.94 5.48 -8.97
CA LEU A 91 -8.47 5.75 -10.31
C LEU A 91 -9.84 6.40 -10.23
N ASN A 92 -10.77 5.83 -9.47
CA ASN A 92 -12.04 6.47 -9.14
C ASN A 92 -11.84 7.59 -8.11
N GLY A 93 -11.25 7.27 -6.94
CA GLY A 93 -10.83 8.21 -5.91
C GLY A 93 -11.94 8.80 -5.04
N HIS A 94 -13.19 8.31 -5.16
CA HIS A 94 -14.36 8.89 -4.47
C HIS A 94 -15.04 7.92 -3.51
N SER A 95 -14.47 6.73 -3.29
CA SER A 95 -14.94 5.71 -2.33
C SER A 95 -16.38 5.23 -2.55
N ASP A 96 -16.95 5.40 -3.75
CA ASP A 96 -18.38 5.24 -4.09
C ASP A 96 -18.66 4.11 -5.10
N MET A 97 -17.63 3.37 -5.55
CA MET A 97 -17.79 2.25 -6.47
C MET A 97 -16.69 1.19 -6.33
N ASN A 98 -16.99 -0.01 -6.84
CA ASN A 98 -16.02 -1.10 -6.93
C ASN A 98 -15.74 -1.44 -8.41
N CYS A 99 -14.48 -1.38 -8.80
CA CYS A 99 -14.06 -1.78 -10.14
C CYS A 99 -12.60 -2.20 -10.19
N GLY A 100 -12.23 -2.86 -11.30
CA GLY A 100 -10.86 -3.16 -11.66
C GLY A 100 -10.56 -2.67 -13.08
N ALA A 101 -9.29 -2.43 -13.37
CA ALA A 101 -8.82 -2.15 -14.71
C ALA A 101 -7.59 -3.01 -15.02
N ALA A 102 -7.57 -3.57 -16.23
CA ALA A 102 -6.42 -4.27 -16.81
C ALA A 102 -6.00 -3.55 -18.09
N ILE A 103 -4.73 -3.25 -18.20
CA ILE A 103 -4.12 -2.54 -19.32
C ILE A 103 -2.95 -3.36 -19.85
N GLY A 104 -2.84 -3.53 -21.16
CA GLY A 104 -1.76 -4.28 -21.78
C GLY A 104 -1.92 -4.39 -23.30
N LEU A 105 -1.16 -5.31 -23.90
CA LEU A 105 -1.25 -5.58 -25.34
C LEU A 105 -2.65 -6.05 -25.73
N ALA A 106 -3.15 -5.60 -26.87
CA ALA A 106 -4.53 -5.83 -27.35
C ALA A 106 -4.92 -7.31 -27.35
N GLU A 107 -4.02 -8.21 -27.73
CA GLU A 107 -4.30 -9.65 -27.76
C GLU A 107 -4.54 -10.24 -26.36
N LEU A 108 -3.69 -9.87 -25.39
CA LEU A 108 -3.87 -10.30 -23.99
C LEU A 108 -5.15 -9.72 -23.41
N MET A 109 -5.44 -8.44 -23.69
CA MET A 109 -6.66 -7.78 -23.22
C MET A 109 -7.91 -8.39 -23.81
N ARG A 110 -7.89 -8.83 -25.07
CA ARG A 110 -9.02 -9.55 -25.70
C ARG A 110 -9.33 -10.85 -24.93
N ARG A 111 -8.31 -11.66 -24.65
CA ARG A 111 -8.48 -12.92 -23.88
C ARG A 111 -9.02 -12.68 -22.47
N ILE A 112 -8.49 -11.67 -21.77
CA ILE A 112 -8.96 -11.29 -20.43
C ILE A 112 -10.41 -10.83 -20.50
N ARG A 113 -10.77 -9.99 -21.49
CA ARG A 113 -12.14 -9.50 -21.68
C ARG A 113 -13.12 -10.64 -21.94
N GLU A 114 -12.79 -11.58 -22.83
CA GLU A 114 -13.62 -12.76 -23.12
C GLU A 114 -13.88 -13.57 -21.83
N THR A 115 -12.83 -13.80 -21.04
CA THR A 115 -12.95 -14.52 -19.76
C THR A 115 -13.80 -13.74 -18.75
N ALA A 116 -13.57 -12.43 -18.61
CA ALA A 116 -14.32 -11.57 -17.69
C ALA A 116 -15.82 -11.52 -18.05
N MET A 117 -16.15 -11.46 -19.35
CA MET A 117 -17.55 -11.50 -19.81
C MET A 117 -18.22 -12.83 -19.46
N ASN A 118 -17.53 -13.95 -19.67
CA ASN A 118 -18.06 -15.28 -19.35
C ASN A 118 -18.24 -15.52 -17.84
N LEU A 119 -17.40 -14.89 -17.01
CA LEU A 119 -17.45 -14.98 -15.54
C LEU A 119 -18.32 -13.89 -14.88
N GLY A 120 -18.88 -12.97 -15.67
CA GLY A 120 -19.73 -11.88 -15.16
C GLY A 120 -18.94 -10.72 -14.55
N GLY A 121 -17.63 -10.57 -14.84
CA GLY A 121 -16.77 -9.48 -14.34
C GLY A 121 -16.91 -8.15 -15.09
N SER A 122 -18.08 -7.88 -15.67
CA SER A 122 -18.34 -6.65 -16.44
C SER A 122 -18.95 -5.56 -15.54
N LEU A 123 -18.53 -4.31 -15.77
CA LEU A 123 -19.14 -3.15 -15.13
C LEU A 123 -20.44 -2.76 -15.84
N ASP A 124 -21.39 -2.25 -15.07
CA ASP A 124 -22.56 -1.56 -15.61
C ASP A 124 -22.22 -0.16 -16.15
N ALA A 125 -23.14 0.43 -16.91
CA ALA A 125 -22.91 1.72 -17.57
C ALA A 125 -22.72 2.89 -16.58
N HIS A 126 -23.38 2.86 -15.42
CA HIS A 126 -23.24 3.90 -14.40
C HIS A 126 -21.86 3.84 -13.74
N ALA A 127 -21.40 2.64 -13.38
CA ALA A 127 -20.05 2.44 -12.85
C ALA A 127 -18.95 2.87 -13.87
N CYS A 128 -19.15 2.59 -15.16
CA CYS A 128 -18.25 3.08 -16.21
C CYS A 128 -18.22 4.62 -16.27
N TYR A 129 -19.35 5.27 -16.16
CA TYR A 129 -19.46 6.74 -16.12
C TYR A 129 -18.75 7.33 -14.90
N GLN A 130 -18.96 6.75 -13.70
CA GLN A 130 -18.28 7.19 -12.48
C GLN A 130 -16.76 7.06 -12.60
N MET A 131 -16.28 5.93 -13.15
CA MET A 131 -14.86 5.69 -13.38
C MET A 131 -14.28 6.73 -14.36
N GLU A 132 -14.93 6.99 -15.49
CA GLU A 132 -14.50 8.01 -16.45
C GLU A 132 -14.42 9.39 -15.78
N ARG A 133 -15.44 9.74 -14.98
CA ARG A 133 -15.47 11.00 -14.24
C ARG A 133 -14.32 11.10 -13.25
N GLY A 134 -14.05 10.04 -12.47
CA GLY A 134 -12.94 9.99 -11.52
C GLY A 134 -11.57 10.17 -12.20
N LEU A 135 -11.37 9.55 -13.35
CA LEU A 135 -10.12 9.65 -14.12
C LEU A 135 -9.79 11.08 -14.56
N LYS A 136 -10.81 11.94 -14.82
CA LYS A 136 -10.60 13.33 -15.26
C LYS A 136 -9.84 14.19 -14.24
N THR A 137 -9.90 13.84 -12.96
CA THR A 137 -9.19 14.54 -11.88
C THR A 137 -8.00 13.77 -11.32
N LEU A 138 -7.70 12.58 -11.82
CA LEU A 138 -6.68 11.69 -11.26
C LEU A 138 -5.32 12.40 -11.10
N ALA A 139 -4.84 13.08 -12.12
CA ALA A 139 -3.53 13.74 -12.08
C ALA A 139 -3.47 14.88 -11.04
N LEU A 140 -4.57 15.61 -10.85
CA LEU A 140 -4.69 16.66 -9.83
C LEU A 140 -4.65 16.06 -8.43
N ARG A 141 -5.48 15.04 -8.20
CA ARG A 141 -5.55 14.34 -6.92
C ARG A 141 -4.22 13.70 -6.54
N MET A 142 -3.59 13.01 -7.49
CA MET A 142 -2.31 12.35 -7.23
C MET A 142 -1.18 13.32 -6.90
N ARG A 143 -1.16 14.53 -7.48
CA ARG A 143 -0.19 15.56 -7.07
C ARG A 143 -0.37 15.94 -5.60
N GLN A 144 -1.63 16.14 -5.17
CA GLN A 144 -1.91 16.49 -3.78
C GLN A 144 -1.63 15.32 -2.83
N HIS A 145 -2.03 14.09 -3.18
CA HIS A 145 -1.68 12.90 -2.40
C HIS A 145 -0.17 12.74 -2.21
N ASN A 146 0.61 12.92 -3.29
CA ASN A 146 2.09 12.84 -3.23
C ASN A 146 2.67 13.92 -2.29
N ALA A 147 2.19 15.16 -2.41
CA ALA A 147 2.65 16.27 -1.58
C ALA A 147 2.34 16.04 -0.10
N ASN A 148 1.09 15.71 0.21
CA ASN A 148 0.65 15.46 1.58
C ASN A 148 1.37 14.26 2.21
N ALA A 149 1.50 13.15 1.46
CA ALA A 149 2.18 11.96 1.98
C ALA A 149 3.67 12.20 2.21
N THR A 150 4.34 12.98 1.38
CA THR A 150 5.74 13.37 1.56
C THR A 150 5.92 14.21 2.83
N ALA A 151 5.08 15.22 3.03
CA ALA A 151 5.15 16.08 4.21
C ALA A 151 4.83 15.31 5.50
N LEU A 152 3.77 14.48 5.46
CA LEU A 152 3.40 13.65 6.61
C LEU A 152 4.47 12.61 6.93
N ALA A 153 5.09 11.97 5.94
CA ALA A 153 6.17 11.00 6.15
C ALA A 153 7.39 11.66 6.80
N ALA A 154 7.77 12.87 6.38
CA ALA A 154 8.85 13.64 6.98
C ALA A 154 8.53 14.00 8.44
N PHE A 155 7.32 14.48 8.73
CA PHE A 155 6.87 14.75 10.09
C PHE A 155 6.92 13.51 10.99
N LEU A 156 6.41 12.38 10.51
CA LEU A 156 6.39 11.14 11.28
C LEU A 156 7.79 10.58 11.53
N GLN A 157 8.73 10.75 10.61
CA GLN A 157 10.12 10.30 10.76
C GLN A 157 10.81 10.96 11.94
N GLU A 158 10.53 12.24 12.19
CA GLU A 158 11.11 13.01 13.30
C GLU A 158 10.31 12.84 14.61
N HIS A 159 9.13 12.25 14.56
CA HIS A 159 8.25 12.19 15.72
C HIS A 159 8.72 11.15 16.74
N PRO A 160 8.92 11.53 18.04
CA PRO A 160 9.53 10.66 19.06
C PRO A 160 8.69 9.42 19.43
N ALA A 161 7.39 9.38 19.13
CA ALA A 161 6.55 8.19 19.34
C ALA A 161 6.66 7.16 18.21
N VAL A 162 7.29 7.53 17.08
CA VAL A 162 7.43 6.69 15.88
C VAL A 162 8.78 6.01 15.89
N ALA A 163 8.80 4.70 15.63
CA ALA A 163 10.02 3.90 15.55
C ALA A 163 10.56 3.85 14.12
N GLN A 164 9.66 3.74 13.12
CA GLN A 164 10.01 3.60 11.71
C GLN A 164 8.88 4.15 10.84
N VAL A 165 9.25 4.72 9.70
CA VAL A 165 8.30 5.11 8.63
C VAL A 165 8.68 4.37 7.35
N ASN A 166 7.69 3.76 6.70
CA ASN A 166 7.85 3.15 5.39
C ASN A 166 7.16 4.06 4.37
N TYR A 167 7.94 4.78 3.62
CA TYR A 167 7.50 5.61 2.50
C TYR A 167 8.63 5.68 1.46
N PRO A 168 8.41 5.24 0.21
CA PRO A 168 9.48 5.14 -0.78
C PRO A 168 10.16 6.47 -1.12
N GLY A 169 9.49 7.60 -0.81
CA GLY A 169 10.03 8.95 -0.99
C GLY A 169 11.07 9.37 0.06
N LEU A 170 11.17 8.66 1.18
CA LEU A 170 12.20 8.97 2.19
C LEU A 170 13.54 8.36 1.79
N PRO A 171 14.66 9.11 1.87
CA PRO A 171 15.99 8.59 1.53
C PRO A 171 16.41 7.36 2.35
N GLY A 172 15.90 7.22 3.58
CA GLY A 172 16.15 6.08 4.45
C GLY A 172 15.32 4.83 4.14
N HIS A 173 14.39 4.89 3.17
CA HIS A 173 13.62 3.71 2.77
C HIS A 173 14.52 2.73 2.00
N PRO A 174 14.48 1.41 2.30
CA PRO A 174 15.41 0.43 1.72
C PRO A 174 15.35 0.39 0.19
N ASP A 175 14.20 0.69 -0.40
CA ASP A 175 14.01 0.64 -1.84
C ASP A 175 13.94 2.05 -2.48
N HIS A 176 14.36 3.12 -1.77
CA HIS A 176 14.31 4.50 -2.28
C HIS A 176 15.00 4.66 -3.63
N ALA A 177 16.19 4.08 -3.78
CA ALA A 177 16.95 4.15 -5.03
C ALA A 177 16.23 3.49 -6.22
N VAL A 178 15.52 2.38 -5.98
CA VAL A 178 14.69 1.71 -6.99
C VAL A 178 13.48 2.56 -7.32
N ALA A 179 12.74 3.01 -6.29
CA ALA A 179 11.56 3.84 -6.47
C ALA A 179 11.87 5.13 -7.24
N SER A 180 12.96 5.83 -6.90
CA SER A 180 13.37 7.08 -7.54
C SER A 180 13.74 6.93 -9.03
N ARG A 181 14.17 5.74 -9.46
CA ARG A 181 14.48 5.49 -10.88
C ARG A 181 13.23 5.22 -11.72
N GLN A 182 12.19 4.63 -11.13
CA GLN A 182 11.04 4.13 -11.88
C GLN A 182 9.73 4.89 -11.61
N MET A 183 9.68 5.74 -10.56
CA MET A 183 8.50 6.49 -10.18
C MET A 183 8.72 7.99 -10.30
N ARG A 184 7.68 8.72 -10.72
CA ARG A 184 7.66 10.20 -10.82
C ARG A 184 7.15 10.86 -9.54
N GLY A 185 6.57 10.09 -8.65
CA GLY A 185 6.08 10.45 -7.33
C GLY A 185 5.81 9.17 -6.55
N PHE A 186 5.78 9.24 -5.22
CA PHE A 186 5.84 8.06 -4.37
C PHE A 186 4.47 7.60 -3.83
N GLY A 187 3.38 8.25 -4.30
CA GLY A 187 2.00 7.89 -3.94
C GLY A 187 1.52 8.49 -2.63
N GLY A 188 0.24 8.25 -2.34
CA GLY A 188 -0.43 8.70 -1.12
C GLY A 188 -0.45 7.66 0.00
N MET A 189 0.23 6.52 -0.17
CA MET A 189 0.28 5.48 0.85
C MET A 189 1.58 5.56 1.64
N LEU A 190 1.48 5.46 2.96
CA LEU A 190 2.61 5.26 3.84
C LEU A 190 2.23 4.30 4.98
N SER A 191 3.22 3.76 5.67
CA SER A 191 3.00 3.12 6.95
C SER A 191 4.07 3.51 7.95
N PHE A 192 3.73 3.47 9.22
CA PHE A 192 4.67 3.77 10.30
C PHE A 192 4.45 2.83 11.48
N GLU A 193 5.49 2.65 12.29
CA GLU A 193 5.44 1.80 13.48
C GLU A 193 5.54 2.66 14.74
N LEU A 194 4.64 2.45 15.69
CA LEU A 194 4.74 3.05 17.01
C LEU A 194 5.82 2.36 17.84
N ARG A 195 6.62 3.14 18.61
CA ARG A 195 7.60 2.58 19.56
C ARG A 195 6.96 1.72 20.64
N ASP A 196 5.73 2.04 21.05
CA ASP A 196 4.94 1.25 22.00
C ASP A 196 3.67 0.75 21.32
N PRO A 197 3.63 -0.53 20.89
CA PRO A 197 2.46 -1.11 20.22
C PRO A 197 1.17 -1.06 21.05
N ARG A 198 1.27 -0.99 22.39
CA ARG A 198 0.13 -0.93 23.31
C ARG A 198 -0.69 0.36 23.16
N GLN A 199 -0.10 1.39 22.54
CA GLN A 199 -0.77 2.69 22.32
C GLN A 199 -1.61 2.75 21.04
N VAL A 200 -1.54 1.75 20.17
CA VAL A 200 -2.19 1.74 18.85
C VAL A 200 -3.67 2.13 18.94
N ASN A 201 -4.47 1.42 19.74
CA ASN A 201 -5.90 1.71 19.85
C ASN A 201 -6.17 3.09 20.48
N GLN A 202 -5.32 3.52 21.41
CA GLN A 202 -5.44 4.83 22.04
C GLN A 202 -5.15 5.95 21.03
N VAL A 203 -4.18 5.77 20.17
CA VAL A 203 -3.85 6.72 19.08
C VAL A 203 -4.99 6.75 18.07
N LEU A 204 -5.51 5.58 17.63
CA LEU A 204 -6.63 5.50 16.68
C LEU A 204 -7.87 6.28 17.13
N CYS A 205 -8.22 6.18 18.42
CA CYS A 205 -9.42 6.83 18.97
C CYS A 205 -9.30 8.37 19.07
N ARG A 206 -8.15 8.97 18.74
CA ARG A 206 -7.90 10.41 18.92
C ARG A 206 -7.89 11.22 17.64
N PHE A 207 -7.80 10.56 16.52
CA PHE A 207 -7.92 11.24 15.24
C PHE A 207 -9.28 11.92 15.10
N GLN A 208 -9.25 13.14 14.58
CA GLN A 208 -10.44 13.98 14.34
C GLN A 208 -10.68 14.20 12.84
N VAL A 209 -9.61 14.26 12.06
CA VAL A 209 -9.63 14.44 10.61
C VAL A 209 -9.43 13.08 9.92
N VAL A 210 -8.42 12.33 10.35
CA VAL A 210 -8.11 11.02 9.78
C VAL A 210 -9.09 9.96 10.28
N THR A 211 -9.73 9.27 9.38
CA THR A 211 -10.76 8.26 9.71
C THR A 211 -10.16 6.86 9.85
N PRO A 212 -10.38 6.15 10.99
CA PRO A 212 -10.03 4.74 11.11
C PRO A 212 -10.89 3.88 10.18
N ALA A 213 -10.31 3.39 9.07
CA ALA A 213 -11.00 2.56 8.08
C ALA A 213 -10.04 1.69 7.26
N LEU A 214 -10.57 0.61 6.65
CA LEU A 214 -9.80 -0.39 5.90
C LEU A 214 -9.42 0.02 4.50
N SER A 215 -10.20 0.89 3.86
CA SER A 215 -10.02 1.28 2.46
C SER A 215 -8.76 2.13 2.25
N LEU A 216 -8.59 2.65 1.06
CA LEU A 216 -7.49 3.52 0.67
C LEU A 216 -7.80 4.22 -0.67
N GLY A 217 -7.06 5.28 -0.96
CA GLY A 217 -7.05 5.91 -2.28
C GLY A 217 -8.28 6.78 -2.57
N GLY A 218 -9.09 7.09 -1.55
CA GLY A 218 -10.13 8.12 -1.60
C GLY A 218 -9.57 9.52 -1.37
N LEU A 219 -10.46 10.51 -1.37
CA LEU A 219 -10.10 11.92 -1.11
C LEU A 219 -9.73 12.13 0.35
N GLU A 220 -10.37 11.36 1.23
CA GLU A 220 -10.20 11.38 2.68
C GLU A 220 -8.97 10.60 3.13
N SER A 221 -8.34 11.07 4.21
CA SER A 221 -7.26 10.34 4.89
C SER A 221 -7.82 9.23 5.76
N LEU A 222 -7.30 8.01 5.54
CA LEU A 222 -7.70 6.82 6.28
C LEU A 222 -6.51 6.17 6.98
N ILE A 223 -6.76 5.58 8.16
CA ILE A 223 -5.74 4.86 8.91
C ILE A 223 -6.26 3.49 9.36
N CYS A 224 -5.42 2.47 9.31
CA CYS A 224 -5.74 1.16 9.86
C CYS A 224 -4.52 0.47 10.45
N VAL A 225 -4.77 -0.57 11.25
CA VAL A 225 -3.75 -1.46 11.80
C VAL A 225 -3.77 -2.77 11.02
N PRO A 226 -2.81 -3.05 10.14
CA PRO A 226 -2.81 -4.24 9.30
C PRO A 226 -2.97 -5.55 10.07
N ALA A 227 -2.36 -5.67 11.25
CA ALA A 227 -2.45 -6.85 12.10
C ALA A 227 -3.89 -7.11 12.62
N GLN A 228 -4.72 -6.09 12.74
CA GLN A 228 -6.12 -6.18 13.20
C GLN A 228 -7.13 -6.20 12.05
N THR A 229 -6.66 -6.00 10.81
CA THR A 229 -7.53 -5.75 9.66
C THR A 229 -7.16 -6.61 8.46
N SER A 230 -6.39 -6.08 7.52
CA SER A 230 -6.08 -6.75 6.24
C SER A 230 -5.25 -8.05 6.40
N HIS A 231 -4.50 -8.19 7.49
CA HIS A 231 -3.64 -9.34 7.77
C HIS A 231 -4.06 -10.12 9.04
N VAL A 232 -5.30 -9.94 9.50
CA VAL A 232 -5.85 -10.59 10.70
C VAL A 232 -5.88 -12.12 10.60
N LYS A 233 -5.96 -12.67 9.37
CA LYS A 233 -5.97 -14.13 9.14
C LYS A 233 -4.59 -14.79 9.29
N LEU A 234 -3.52 -14.00 9.33
CA LEU A 234 -2.17 -14.50 9.53
C LEU A 234 -1.87 -14.62 11.03
N SER A 235 -1.17 -15.67 11.42
CA SER A 235 -0.63 -15.80 12.77
C SER A 235 0.38 -14.68 13.08
N ALA A 236 0.67 -14.47 14.37
CA ALA A 236 1.67 -13.48 14.78
C ALA A 236 3.07 -13.78 14.19
N THR A 237 3.43 -15.07 14.11
CA THR A 237 4.71 -15.51 13.52
C THR A 237 4.77 -15.21 12.02
N GLU A 238 3.70 -15.51 11.29
CA GLU A 238 3.62 -15.21 9.84
C GLU A 238 3.67 -13.70 9.59
N ARG A 239 2.94 -12.89 10.37
CA ARG A 239 3.02 -11.43 10.27
C ARG A 239 4.44 -10.92 10.54
N ALA A 240 5.09 -11.42 11.58
CA ALA A 240 6.47 -11.05 11.93
C ALA A 240 7.46 -11.38 10.82
N SER A 241 7.34 -12.56 10.17
CA SER A 241 8.17 -12.94 9.02
C SER A 241 7.99 -12.04 7.80
N LEU A 242 6.82 -11.39 7.69
CA LEU A 242 6.51 -10.40 6.67
C LEU A 242 6.91 -8.97 7.08
N GLY A 243 7.42 -8.77 8.31
CA GLY A 243 7.74 -7.45 8.85
C GLY A 243 6.53 -6.66 9.35
N ILE A 244 5.37 -7.30 9.49
CA ILE A 244 4.13 -6.67 9.95
C ILE A 244 4.02 -6.86 11.47
N ARG A 245 4.46 -5.85 12.21
CA ARG A 245 4.41 -5.84 13.68
C ARG A 245 3.10 -5.27 14.18
N ASP A 246 2.77 -5.54 15.45
CA ASP A 246 1.50 -5.11 16.06
C ASP A 246 1.39 -3.58 16.22
N GLY A 247 2.52 -2.87 16.21
CA GLY A 247 2.60 -1.40 16.22
C GLY A 247 2.49 -0.73 14.86
N LEU A 248 2.40 -1.51 13.77
CA LEU A 248 2.35 -0.98 12.42
C LEU A 248 0.97 -0.40 12.11
N MET A 249 0.97 0.86 11.68
CA MET A 249 -0.22 1.59 11.21
C MET A 249 -0.02 1.96 9.73
N ARG A 250 -1.02 1.70 8.89
CA ARG A 250 -1.02 2.07 7.47
C ARG A 250 -1.94 3.26 7.25
N VAL A 251 -1.45 4.26 6.55
CA VAL A 251 -2.18 5.48 6.22
C VAL A 251 -2.39 5.56 4.71
N SER A 252 -3.61 5.83 4.30
CA SER A 252 -3.95 6.36 2.99
C SER A 252 -4.13 7.87 3.15
N VAL A 253 -3.16 8.63 2.73
CA VAL A 253 -3.15 10.08 2.87
C VAL A 253 -4.05 10.69 1.80
N GLY A 254 -5.01 11.49 2.22
CA GLY A 254 -5.97 12.18 1.38
C GLY A 254 -5.46 13.50 0.81
N ILE A 255 -6.41 14.36 0.43
CA ILE A 255 -6.13 15.66 -0.20
C ILE A 255 -6.51 16.85 0.70
N GLU A 256 -6.73 16.62 1.98
CA GLU A 256 -6.97 17.64 2.99
C GLU A 256 -5.80 18.64 3.06
N ALA A 257 -6.00 19.77 3.73
CA ALA A 257 -4.90 20.68 4.04
C ALA A 257 -3.82 19.93 4.86
N VAL A 258 -2.57 20.01 4.43
CA VAL A 258 -1.49 19.23 5.04
C VAL A 258 -1.24 19.63 6.49
N GLU A 259 -1.48 20.89 6.84
CA GLU A 259 -1.38 21.43 8.18
C GLU A 259 -2.39 20.77 9.13
N ASP A 260 -3.62 20.53 8.67
CA ASP A 260 -4.67 19.86 9.44
C ASP A 260 -4.28 18.40 9.69
N LEU A 261 -3.75 17.72 8.68
CA LEU A 261 -3.25 16.34 8.82
C LEU A 261 -2.11 16.26 9.83
N ILE A 262 -1.09 17.12 9.72
CA ILE A 262 0.04 17.14 10.64
C ILE A 262 -0.42 17.47 12.07
N GLY A 263 -1.35 18.42 12.22
CA GLY A 263 -1.94 18.78 13.52
C GLY A 263 -2.69 17.62 14.16
N ASP A 264 -3.47 16.88 13.39
CA ASP A 264 -4.22 15.71 13.85
C ASP A 264 -3.29 14.57 14.28
N PHE A 265 -2.27 14.25 13.48
CA PHE A 265 -1.25 13.26 13.85
C PHE A 265 -0.45 13.68 15.09
N SER A 266 -0.03 14.95 15.21
CA SER A 266 0.66 15.46 16.38
C SER A 266 -0.19 15.26 17.64
N SER A 267 -1.45 15.69 17.60
CA SER A 267 -2.39 15.58 18.72
C SER A 267 -2.64 14.13 19.12
N ALA A 268 -2.84 13.24 18.16
CA ALA A 268 -3.09 11.83 18.42
C ALA A 268 -1.87 11.12 19.04
N LEU A 269 -0.67 11.41 18.54
CA LEU A 269 0.57 10.77 18.99
C LEU A 269 1.10 11.32 20.33
N GLU A 270 0.98 12.62 20.61
CA GLU A 270 1.42 13.22 21.87
C GLU A 270 0.63 12.74 23.07
N ALA A 271 -0.66 12.64 22.93
CA ALA A 271 -1.52 12.23 24.02
C ALA A 271 -1.30 10.75 24.41
N GLY A 272 -0.83 9.90 23.51
CA GLY A 272 -0.35 8.55 23.82
C GLY A 272 0.80 8.57 24.82
N ARG A 273 1.72 9.53 24.71
CA ARG A 273 2.86 9.70 25.63
C ARG A 273 2.46 10.13 27.05
N ARG A 274 1.51 11.06 27.19
CA ARG A 274 1.08 11.57 28.50
C ARG A 274 0.45 10.47 29.36
N SER A 275 -0.37 9.60 28.78
CA SER A 275 -0.98 8.46 29.47
C SER A 275 0.04 7.41 29.92
N ALA A 276 1.05 7.11 29.12
CA ALA A 276 2.11 6.17 29.49
C ALA A 276 2.99 6.69 30.65
N THR A 277 3.27 7.99 30.66
CA THR A 277 4.06 8.64 31.73
C THR A 277 3.28 8.68 33.04
N GLN A 278 1.96 8.88 32.99
CA GLN A 278 1.09 8.90 34.16
C GLN A 278 0.93 7.51 34.80
N LYS A 279 0.79 6.45 33.98
CA LYS A 279 0.78 5.06 34.46
C LYS A 279 2.11 4.65 35.10
N ARG A 280 3.26 5.09 34.57
CA ARG A 280 4.58 4.81 35.17
C ARG A 280 4.78 5.53 36.50
N ARG A 281 4.16 6.70 36.71
CA ARG A 281 4.23 7.43 38.01
C ARG A 281 3.35 6.79 39.08
N SER A 282 2.18 6.24 38.71
CA SER A 282 1.28 5.57 39.65
C SER A 282 1.74 4.16 40.06
N SER A 283 2.65 3.52 39.31
CA SER A 283 3.19 2.20 39.62
C SER A 283 4.52 2.21 40.41
N ARG A 284 5.04 3.38 40.83
CA ARG A 284 6.17 3.42 41.75
C ARG A 284 5.65 3.13 43.17
N PRO A 285 6.18 2.10 43.85
CA PRO A 285 5.79 1.84 45.24
C PRO A 285 6.20 3.02 46.11
N ALA A 286 5.29 3.44 46.97
CA ALA A 286 5.58 4.46 47.98
C ALA A 286 6.75 3.99 48.84
N THR A 287 7.84 4.74 48.82
CA THR A 287 8.99 4.48 49.68
C THR A 287 8.52 4.71 51.12
N VAL A 288 8.32 3.64 51.88
CA VAL A 288 8.07 3.72 53.31
C VAL A 288 9.34 4.28 53.96
N ARG A 289 9.28 5.53 54.42
CA ARG A 289 10.28 6.06 55.34
C ARG A 289 10.07 5.40 56.68
N LYS A 290 11.07 4.69 57.15
CA LYS A 290 11.24 4.31 58.56
C LYS A 290 11.80 5.49 59.34
#